data_6b961130f0c9052ff071b368b6d1ced1
#
_entry.id   6b961130f0c9052ff071b368b6d1ced1
#
_cell.length_a   1.000
_cell.length_b   1.000
_cell.length_c   1.000
_cell.angle_alpha   90.00
_cell.angle_beta   90.00
_cell.angle_gamma   90.00
#
_symmetry.space_group_name_H-M   'P 1'
#
loop_
_entity.id
_entity.type
_entity.pdbx_description
1 polymer ?
#
loop_
_entity_poly.entity_id
_entity_poly.type
_entity_poly.pdbx_seq_one_letter_code
_entity_poly.pdbx_strand_id
1 'polypeptide(L)'
;FLKKQEKFLRKNGHLVSLFGRKRRLPQIYSNDKGEEAYALRLALNFPCQSAASDMCLFGSILIYYLMRQGKLPSTKSVCLVHDANYQITKPENINIWSIYEMWQIYRNPLTKPYFGFQIDDVTMDMEFVIGRSMAEELPFIPGYDYKKMLEPDFSVEEYMEEHKKYKHIPISEYKKRFNKQMKQYEKDFERTHGMES
;
A
#
# COMPACT_ATOMS: atom_id res chain seq x y z
N PHE A 1 8.71 15.89 20.98
CA PHE A 1 8.98 15.79 19.54
C PHE A 1 8.78 17.14 18.84
N LEU A 2 7.59 17.76 18.92
CA LEU A 2 7.21 18.97 18.19
C LEU A 2 8.16 20.16 18.44
N LYS A 3 8.48 20.45 19.72
CA LYS A 3 9.42 21.52 20.09
C LYS A 3 10.85 21.30 19.51
N LYS A 4 11.28 20.04 19.40
CA LYS A 4 12.58 19.73 18.76
C LYS A 4 12.57 20.00 17.25
N GLN A 5 11.45 19.65 16.59
CA GLN A 5 11.25 19.91 15.15
C GLN A 5 11.22 21.41 14.85
N GLU A 6 10.47 22.19 15.64
CA GLU A 6 10.43 23.65 15.50
C GLU A 6 11.82 24.29 15.69
N LYS A 7 12.52 23.90 16.77
CA LYS A 7 13.88 24.41 17.03
C LYS A 7 14.84 24.08 15.89
N PHE A 8 14.75 22.85 15.35
CA PHE A 8 15.58 22.43 14.22
C PHE A 8 15.26 23.23 12.95
N LEU A 9 13.95 23.42 12.66
CA LEU A 9 13.50 24.20 11.51
C LEU A 9 13.99 25.65 11.58
N ARG A 10 13.81 26.32 12.73
CA ARG A 10 14.26 27.70 12.94
C ARG A 10 15.77 27.86 12.77
N LYS A 11 16.54 26.84 13.16
CA LYS A 11 18.00 26.84 13.02
C LYS A 11 18.44 26.60 11.57
N ASN A 12 17.77 25.70 10.85
CA ASN A 12 18.30 25.14 9.59
C ASN A 12 17.47 25.51 8.35
N GLY A 13 16.28 26.09 8.50
CA GLY A 13 15.37 26.43 7.40
C GLY A 13 14.80 25.23 6.65
N HIS A 14 14.99 24.02 7.17
CA HIS A 14 14.50 22.78 6.56
C HIS A 14 14.29 21.69 7.61
N LEU A 15 13.54 20.66 7.20
CA LEU A 15 13.42 19.38 7.93
C LEU A 15 13.92 18.22 7.08
N VAL A 16 14.23 17.12 7.75
CA VAL A 16 14.62 15.86 7.12
C VAL A 16 13.68 14.77 7.59
N SER A 17 13.11 14.00 6.65
CA SER A 17 12.25 12.87 6.95
C SER A 17 13.04 11.67 7.47
N LEU A 18 12.32 10.66 7.95
CA LEU A 18 12.88 9.37 8.38
C LEU A 18 13.76 8.71 7.29
N PHE A 19 13.35 8.84 6.02
CA PHE A 19 14.05 8.29 4.86
C PHE A 19 15.05 9.26 4.21
N GLY A 20 15.41 10.37 4.89
CA GLY A 20 16.41 11.32 4.44
C GLY A 20 15.91 12.39 3.46
N ARG A 21 14.61 12.43 3.14
CA ARG A 21 14.02 13.45 2.27
C ARG A 21 14.04 14.81 2.95
N LYS A 22 14.57 15.83 2.28
CA LYS A 22 14.70 17.18 2.80
C LYS A 22 13.57 18.07 2.28
N ARG A 23 12.85 18.73 3.20
CA ARG A 23 11.88 19.80 2.90
C ARG A 23 12.38 21.14 3.38
N ARG A 24 12.61 22.06 2.46
CA ARG A 24 12.98 23.46 2.76
C ARG A 24 11.72 24.27 3.03
N LEU A 25 11.75 25.09 4.07
CA LEU A 25 10.65 25.96 4.51
C LEU A 25 11.23 27.36 4.85
N PRO A 26 11.67 28.12 3.86
CA PRO A 26 12.27 29.45 4.08
C PRO A 26 11.29 30.44 4.73
N GLN A 27 9.99 30.21 4.61
CA GLN A 27 8.94 31.03 5.22
C GLN A 27 9.04 31.07 6.76
N ILE A 28 9.82 30.18 7.38
CA ILE A 28 10.07 30.22 8.84
C ILE A 28 10.82 31.50 9.26
N TYR A 29 11.48 32.15 8.33
CA TYR A 29 12.22 33.40 8.54
C TYR A 29 11.46 34.65 8.08
N SER A 30 10.20 34.49 7.67
CA SER A 30 9.36 35.61 7.25
C SER A 30 9.02 36.52 8.42
N ASN A 31 8.95 37.84 8.16
CA ASN A 31 8.40 38.80 9.10
C ASN A 31 6.88 38.75 9.18
N ASP A 32 6.21 38.08 8.21
CA ASP A 32 4.76 37.81 8.26
C ASP A 32 4.50 36.64 9.18
N LYS A 33 3.74 36.90 10.24
CA LYS A 33 3.33 35.87 11.21
C LYS A 33 2.44 34.78 10.60
N GLY A 34 1.68 35.09 9.56
CA GLY A 34 0.87 34.13 8.83
C GLY A 34 1.74 33.10 8.07
N GLU A 35 2.76 33.59 7.37
CA GLU A 35 3.72 32.75 6.66
C GLU A 35 4.55 31.88 7.63
N GLU A 36 5.03 32.47 8.72
CA GLU A 36 5.74 31.74 9.77
C GLU A 36 4.87 30.61 10.35
N ALA A 37 3.63 30.91 10.70
CA ALA A 37 2.68 29.93 11.24
C ALA A 37 2.34 28.83 10.22
N TYR A 38 2.26 29.17 8.93
CA TYR A 38 2.08 28.22 7.86
C TYR A 38 3.28 27.24 7.75
N ALA A 39 4.51 27.78 7.77
CA ALA A 39 5.72 26.95 7.77
C ALA A 39 5.78 25.99 8.95
N LEU A 40 5.38 26.43 10.14
CA LEU A 40 5.29 25.57 11.32
C LEU A 40 4.26 24.45 11.16
N ARG A 41 3.07 24.73 10.64
CA ARG A 41 2.06 23.68 10.37
C ARG A 41 2.58 22.64 9.37
N LEU A 42 3.21 23.08 8.29
CA LEU A 42 3.84 22.17 7.33
C LEU A 42 4.94 21.32 7.97
N ALA A 43 5.74 21.92 8.85
CA ALA A 43 6.82 21.24 9.55
C ALA A 43 6.32 20.14 10.50
N LEU A 44 5.19 20.35 11.15
CA LEU A 44 4.60 19.37 12.07
C LEU A 44 4.08 18.13 11.33
N ASN A 45 3.49 18.33 10.17
CA ASN A 45 2.88 17.25 9.37
C ASN A 45 3.90 16.50 8.49
N PHE A 46 4.97 17.17 8.08
CA PHE A 46 5.93 16.62 7.12
C PHE A 46 6.54 15.28 7.54
N PRO A 47 6.99 15.04 8.79
CA PRO A 47 7.61 13.78 9.15
C PRO A 47 6.68 12.58 8.96
N CYS A 48 5.41 12.72 9.36
CA CYS A 48 4.43 11.64 9.23
C CYS A 48 4.01 11.41 7.78
N GLN A 49 3.64 12.48 7.06
CA GLN A 49 3.22 12.39 5.67
C GLN A 49 4.33 11.87 4.75
N SER A 50 5.58 12.33 4.96
CA SER A 50 6.70 11.85 4.16
C SER A 50 7.05 10.40 4.47
N ALA A 51 6.97 9.97 5.73
CA ALA A 51 7.22 8.58 6.10
C ALA A 51 6.18 7.64 5.46
N ALA A 52 4.89 7.97 5.54
CA ALA A 52 3.83 7.18 4.91
C ALA A 52 4.02 7.09 3.38
N SER A 53 4.27 8.23 2.72
CA SER A 53 4.53 8.28 1.27
C SER A 53 5.77 7.48 0.88
N ASP A 54 6.86 7.59 1.64
CA ASP A 54 8.11 6.87 1.37
C ASP A 54 7.93 5.35 1.58
N MET A 55 7.15 4.93 2.57
CA MET A 55 6.82 3.51 2.78
C MET A 55 5.95 2.95 1.66
N CYS A 56 4.96 3.70 1.18
CA CYS A 56 4.14 3.31 0.04
C CYS A 56 4.99 3.15 -1.23
N LEU A 57 5.85 4.12 -1.52
CA LEU A 57 6.78 4.06 -2.66
C LEU A 57 7.73 2.87 -2.55
N PHE A 58 8.28 2.63 -1.37
CA PHE A 58 9.20 1.53 -1.13
C PHE A 58 8.49 0.17 -1.25
N GLY A 59 7.27 0.03 -0.73
CA GLY A 59 6.42 -1.14 -0.93
C GLY A 59 6.18 -1.42 -2.42
N SER A 60 5.89 -0.38 -3.20
CA SER A 60 5.71 -0.50 -4.66
C SER A 60 6.98 -1.00 -5.36
N ILE A 61 8.15 -0.53 -4.94
CA ILE A 61 9.45 -1.00 -5.47
C ILE A 61 9.67 -2.48 -5.14
N LEU A 62 9.40 -2.90 -3.91
CA LEU A 62 9.54 -4.31 -3.49
C LEU A 62 8.61 -5.21 -4.30
N ILE A 63 7.34 -4.81 -4.48
CA ILE A 63 6.38 -5.55 -5.32
C ILE A 63 6.90 -5.67 -6.75
N TYR A 64 7.39 -4.59 -7.35
CA TYR A 64 7.98 -4.62 -8.68
C TYR A 64 9.13 -5.63 -8.79
N TYR A 65 10.03 -5.66 -7.80
CA TYR A 65 11.11 -6.64 -7.78
C TYR A 65 10.62 -8.08 -7.69
N LEU A 66 9.61 -8.35 -6.87
CA LEU A 66 9.02 -9.70 -6.74
C LEU A 66 8.34 -10.15 -8.03
N MET A 67 7.65 -9.24 -8.72
CA MET A 67 7.08 -9.51 -10.04
C MET A 67 8.17 -9.83 -11.07
N ARG A 68 9.27 -9.08 -11.07
CA ARG A 68 10.42 -9.32 -11.96
C ARG A 68 11.09 -10.67 -11.70
N GLN A 69 11.03 -11.18 -10.48
CA GLN A 69 11.54 -12.49 -10.09
C GLN A 69 10.51 -13.63 -10.31
N GLY A 70 9.33 -13.34 -10.84
CA GLY A 70 8.26 -14.33 -11.02
C GLY A 70 7.60 -14.79 -9.72
N LYS A 71 7.88 -14.12 -8.59
CA LYS A 71 7.30 -14.47 -7.27
C LYS A 71 5.89 -13.92 -7.07
N LEU A 72 5.51 -12.93 -7.82
CA LEU A 72 4.16 -12.36 -7.88
C LEU A 72 3.66 -12.35 -9.32
N PRO A 73 2.33 -12.46 -9.54
CA PRO A 73 1.75 -12.30 -10.86
C PRO A 73 2.13 -10.96 -11.49
N SER A 74 2.32 -10.97 -12.80
CA SER A 74 2.71 -9.75 -13.53
C SER A 74 1.58 -8.74 -13.52
N THR A 75 1.82 -7.61 -12.87
CA THR A 75 1.00 -6.40 -12.97
C THR A 75 1.85 -5.24 -13.45
N LYS A 76 1.23 -4.20 -13.97
CA LYS A 76 1.94 -2.97 -14.36
C LYS A 76 1.52 -1.85 -13.42
N SER A 77 2.44 -1.34 -12.62
CA SER A 77 2.22 -0.08 -11.90
C SER A 77 2.13 1.04 -12.93
N VAL A 78 1.05 1.77 -12.91
CA VAL A 78 0.75 2.86 -13.86
C VAL A 78 1.12 4.19 -13.27
N CYS A 79 0.68 4.44 -12.05
CA CYS A 79 0.98 5.67 -11.33
C CYS A 79 0.85 5.49 -9.82
N LEU A 80 1.53 6.38 -9.11
CA LEU A 80 1.39 6.59 -7.68
C LEU A 80 0.75 7.96 -7.48
N VAL A 81 -0.39 7.99 -6.82
CA VAL A 81 -1.11 9.21 -6.50
C VAL A 81 -1.26 9.30 -5.00
N HIS A 82 -0.54 10.23 -4.37
CA HIS A 82 -0.44 10.35 -2.91
C HIS A 82 0.07 9.05 -2.25
N ASP A 83 -0.82 8.29 -1.64
CA ASP A 83 -0.61 7.02 -0.95
C ASP A 83 -1.26 5.83 -1.68
N ALA A 84 -1.85 6.05 -2.86
CA ALA A 84 -2.44 5.02 -3.68
C ALA A 84 -1.51 4.59 -4.83
N ASN A 85 -1.41 3.28 -5.05
CA ASN A 85 -0.69 2.68 -6.18
C ASN A 85 -1.69 2.07 -7.16
N TYR A 86 -1.80 2.66 -8.34
CA TYR A 86 -2.64 2.17 -9.43
C TYR A 86 -1.88 1.17 -10.28
N GLN A 87 -2.48 -0.01 -10.44
CA GLN A 87 -1.90 -1.11 -11.20
C GLN A 87 -2.88 -1.63 -12.25
N ILE A 88 -2.37 -2.02 -13.41
CA ILE A 88 -3.13 -2.74 -14.43
C ILE A 88 -2.68 -4.20 -14.43
N THR A 89 -3.63 -5.10 -14.38
CA THR A 89 -3.39 -6.53 -14.43
C THR A 89 -4.48 -7.25 -15.21
N LYS A 90 -4.22 -8.50 -15.57
CA LYS A 90 -5.24 -9.37 -16.16
C LYS A 90 -6.12 -9.96 -15.04
N PRO A 91 -7.43 -10.20 -15.30
CA PRO A 91 -8.34 -10.76 -14.29
C PRO A 91 -7.86 -12.06 -13.66
N GLU A 92 -7.23 -12.94 -14.44
CA GLU A 92 -6.68 -14.21 -13.96
C GLU A 92 -5.51 -14.05 -12.96
N ASN A 93 -4.87 -12.90 -12.93
CA ASN A 93 -3.80 -12.58 -11.97
C ASN A 93 -4.34 -12.01 -10.65
N ILE A 94 -5.63 -11.68 -10.61
CA ILE A 94 -6.29 -11.16 -9.41
C ILE A 94 -6.73 -12.35 -8.57
N ASN A 95 -5.90 -12.72 -7.63
CA ASN A 95 -6.19 -13.80 -6.70
C ASN A 95 -5.83 -13.38 -5.27
N ILE A 96 -6.42 -14.08 -4.32
CA ILE A 96 -6.31 -13.73 -2.90
C ILE A 96 -4.86 -13.79 -2.41
N TRP A 97 -4.05 -14.69 -2.97
CA TRP A 97 -2.65 -14.83 -2.56
C TRP A 97 -1.82 -13.62 -2.98
N SER A 98 -1.89 -13.21 -4.25
CA SER A 98 -1.14 -12.04 -4.73
C SER A 98 -1.55 -10.75 -4.03
N ILE A 99 -2.83 -10.57 -3.74
CA ILE A 99 -3.34 -9.43 -2.96
C ILE A 99 -2.79 -9.45 -1.54
N TYR A 100 -2.73 -10.62 -0.91
CA TYR A 100 -2.17 -10.74 0.45
C TYR A 100 -0.67 -10.45 0.51
N GLU A 101 0.11 -10.99 -0.39
CA GLU A 101 1.54 -10.71 -0.44
C GLU A 101 1.78 -9.22 -0.65
N MET A 102 1.05 -8.57 -1.56
CA MET A 102 1.12 -7.14 -1.73
C MET A 102 0.71 -6.39 -0.46
N TRP A 103 -0.37 -6.82 0.20
CA TRP A 103 -0.83 -6.23 1.46
C TRP A 103 0.22 -6.33 2.57
N GLN A 104 0.88 -7.48 2.73
CA GLN A 104 1.95 -7.65 3.71
C GLN A 104 3.12 -6.71 3.43
N ILE A 105 3.50 -6.58 2.17
CA ILE A 105 4.61 -5.71 1.75
C ILE A 105 4.30 -4.24 2.03
N TYR A 106 3.10 -3.77 1.70
CA TYR A 106 2.72 -2.39 1.97
C TYR A 106 2.53 -2.11 3.46
N ARG A 107 1.95 -3.07 4.17
CA ARG A 107 1.68 -2.92 5.60
C ARG A 107 2.93 -2.75 6.44
N ASN A 108 3.98 -3.48 6.10
CA ASN A 108 5.28 -3.39 6.76
C ASN A 108 6.42 -3.72 5.78
N PRO A 109 6.77 -2.79 4.89
CA PRO A 109 7.82 -3.04 3.92
C PRO A 109 9.16 -3.28 4.61
N LEU A 110 9.90 -4.27 4.12
CA LEU A 110 11.20 -4.65 4.67
C LEU A 110 12.25 -3.56 4.40
N THR A 111 12.34 -2.58 5.29
CA THR A 111 13.21 -1.40 5.14
C THR A 111 14.61 -1.60 5.70
N LYS A 112 14.78 -2.47 6.70
CA LYS A 112 16.05 -2.66 7.44
C LYS A 112 17.28 -2.94 6.56
N PRO A 113 17.21 -3.80 5.52
CA PRO A 113 18.38 -4.07 4.68
C PRO A 113 18.86 -2.86 3.88
N TYR A 114 17.98 -1.86 3.65
CA TYR A 114 18.24 -0.72 2.78
C TYR A 114 18.51 0.57 3.55
N PHE A 115 17.83 0.75 4.69
CA PHE A 115 17.88 1.99 5.46
C PHE A 115 18.45 1.80 6.88
N GLY A 116 18.76 0.56 7.28
CA GLY A 116 19.30 0.24 8.58
C GLY A 116 18.29 0.25 9.74
N PHE A 117 17.02 0.52 9.47
CA PHE A 117 15.93 0.50 10.45
C PHE A 117 14.68 -0.20 9.91
N GLN A 118 13.84 -0.68 10.82
CA GLN A 118 12.53 -1.26 10.54
C GLN A 118 11.49 -0.60 11.45
N ILE A 119 10.28 -0.40 10.93
CA ILE A 119 9.15 0.10 11.73
C ILE A 119 8.29 -1.12 12.07
N ASP A 120 8.47 -1.68 13.26
CA ASP A 120 7.79 -2.91 13.67
C ASP A 120 6.53 -2.64 14.51
N ASP A 121 6.50 -1.52 15.22
CA ASP A 121 5.42 -1.19 16.17
C ASP A 121 4.17 -0.61 15.50
N VAL A 122 4.28 -0.13 14.28
CA VAL A 122 3.19 0.50 13.53
C VAL A 122 3.06 -0.15 12.18
N THR A 123 1.89 -0.73 11.92
CA THR A 123 1.54 -1.24 10.59
C THR A 123 0.63 -0.27 9.88
N MET A 124 0.87 -0.04 8.59
CA MET A 124 -0.06 0.72 7.76
C MET A 124 -1.25 -0.16 7.38
N ASP A 125 -2.44 0.40 7.47
CA ASP A 125 -3.61 -0.26 6.94
C ASP A 125 -3.72 -0.02 5.44
N MET A 126 -4.23 -1.01 4.72
CA MET A 126 -4.30 -0.98 3.26
C MET A 126 -5.69 -1.42 2.82
N GLU A 127 -6.25 -0.67 1.90
CA GLU A 127 -7.49 -1.00 1.24
C GLU A 127 -7.22 -1.35 -0.23
N PHE A 128 -7.87 -2.41 -0.72
CA PHE A 128 -7.77 -2.82 -2.12
C PHE A 128 -9.10 -2.57 -2.80
N VAL A 129 -9.01 -1.86 -3.92
CA VAL A 129 -10.15 -1.63 -4.81
C VAL A 129 -9.81 -2.19 -6.20
N ILE A 130 -10.83 -2.60 -6.92
CA ILE A 130 -10.72 -3.17 -8.26
C ILE A 130 -11.75 -2.51 -9.15
N GLY A 131 -11.43 -2.29 -10.41
CA GLY A 131 -12.35 -1.74 -11.38
C GLY A 131 -11.87 -1.98 -12.80
N ARG A 132 -12.76 -1.86 -13.76
CA ARG A 132 -12.44 -1.91 -15.20
C ARG A 132 -11.71 -0.65 -15.67
N SER A 133 -11.83 0.42 -14.89
CA SER A 133 -11.16 1.70 -15.11
C SER A 133 -10.89 2.39 -13.77
N MET A 134 -10.09 3.46 -13.78
CA MET A 134 -9.83 4.30 -12.60
C MET A 134 -11.07 5.06 -12.09
N ALA A 135 -12.13 5.15 -12.89
CA ALA A 135 -13.38 5.80 -12.48
C ALA A 135 -14.37 4.83 -11.81
N GLU A 136 -14.05 3.53 -11.78
CA GLU A 136 -14.92 2.48 -11.27
C GLU A 136 -14.15 1.70 -10.22
N GLU A 137 -14.20 2.19 -8.98
CA GLU A 137 -13.50 1.59 -7.85
C GLU A 137 -14.50 0.76 -7.03
N LEU A 138 -14.34 -0.55 -7.07
CA LEU A 138 -15.12 -1.51 -6.30
C LEU A 138 -14.23 -2.17 -5.25
N PRO A 139 -14.73 -2.39 -4.01
CA PRO A 139 -13.95 -3.03 -2.96
C PRO A 139 -13.58 -4.46 -3.34
N PHE A 140 -12.39 -4.90 -2.96
CA PHE A 140 -11.94 -6.27 -3.23
C PHE A 140 -12.77 -7.31 -2.48
N ILE A 141 -13.25 -8.35 -3.19
CA ILE A 141 -13.93 -9.51 -2.62
C ILE A 141 -13.03 -10.74 -2.76
N PRO A 142 -12.55 -11.34 -1.65
CA PRO A 142 -11.77 -12.56 -1.71
C PRO A 142 -12.54 -13.72 -2.32
N GLY A 143 -11.94 -14.39 -3.29
CA GLY A 143 -12.55 -15.55 -3.95
C GLY A 143 -13.56 -15.22 -5.04
N TYR A 144 -13.79 -13.94 -5.34
CA TYR A 144 -14.61 -13.53 -6.48
C TYR A 144 -13.91 -13.87 -7.80
N ASP A 145 -14.68 -14.29 -8.80
CA ASP A 145 -14.17 -14.51 -10.16
C ASP A 145 -14.19 -13.17 -10.93
N TYR A 146 -13.05 -12.48 -10.94
CA TYR A 146 -12.93 -11.15 -11.56
C TYR A 146 -13.07 -11.15 -13.08
N LYS A 147 -13.10 -12.32 -13.75
CA LYS A 147 -13.45 -12.39 -15.17
C LYS A 147 -14.87 -11.94 -15.44
N LYS A 148 -15.77 -12.17 -14.49
CA LYS A 148 -17.16 -11.71 -14.57
C LYS A 148 -17.30 -10.20 -14.72
N MET A 149 -16.35 -9.41 -14.20
CA MET A 149 -16.36 -7.95 -14.38
C MET A 149 -16.18 -7.52 -15.83
N LEU A 150 -15.74 -8.40 -16.72
CA LEU A 150 -15.56 -8.13 -18.14
C LEU A 150 -16.75 -8.58 -18.98
N GLU A 151 -17.74 -9.23 -18.37
CA GLU A 151 -18.95 -9.68 -19.05
C GLU A 151 -19.88 -8.49 -19.34
N PRO A 152 -20.61 -8.47 -20.46
CA PRO A 152 -21.48 -7.36 -20.82
C PRO A 152 -22.63 -7.10 -19.85
N ASP A 153 -23.05 -8.15 -19.14
CA ASP A 153 -24.14 -8.17 -18.16
C ASP A 153 -23.67 -7.99 -16.72
N PHE A 154 -22.40 -7.63 -16.50
CA PHE A 154 -21.87 -7.37 -15.16
C PHE A 154 -22.67 -6.29 -14.45
N SER A 155 -23.23 -6.62 -13.30
CA SER A 155 -23.99 -5.72 -12.44
C SER A 155 -23.17 -5.28 -11.23
N VAL A 156 -22.95 -3.97 -11.12
CA VAL A 156 -22.28 -3.36 -9.96
C VAL A 156 -23.12 -3.54 -8.70
N GLU A 157 -24.44 -3.50 -8.82
CA GLU A 157 -25.37 -3.67 -7.72
C GLU A 157 -25.27 -5.08 -7.12
N GLU A 158 -25.24 -6.11 -7.95
CA GLU A 158 -25.08 -7.51 -7.51
C GLU A 158 -23.70 -7.72 -6.86
N TYR A 159 -22.64 -7.15 -7.46
CA TYR A 159 -21.32 -7.18 -6.88
C TYR A 159 -21.27 -6.53 -5.48
N MET A 160 -21.91 -5.39 -5.31
CA MET A 160 -21.96 -4.69 -4.02
C MET A 160 -22.81 -5.44 -2.99
N GLU A 161 -23.88 -6.13 -3.39
CA GLU A 161 -24.64 -7.01 -2.50
C GLU A 161 -23.80 -8.23 -2.07
N GLU A 162 -23.03 -8.81 -2.97
CA GLU A 162 -22.07 -9.87 -2.62
C GLU A 162 -21.00 -9.35 -1.65
N HIS A 163 -20.45 -8.15 -1.88
CA HIS A 163 -19.49 -7.53 -0.99
C HIS A 163 -20.04 -7.31 0.42
N LYS A 164 -21.31 -6.91 0.58
CA LYS A 164 -21.95 -6.74 1.90
C LYS A 164 -21.86 -8.00 2.75
N LYS A 165 -21.96 -9.19 2.14
CA LYS A 165 -21.82 -10.47 2.83
C LYS A 165 -20.43 -10.66 3.41
N TYR A 166 -19.39 -10.11 2.78
CA TYR A 166 -18.01 -10.18 3.23
C TYR A 166 -17.65 -9.09 4.24
N LYS A 167 -18.27 -7.92 4.16
CA LYS A 167 -18.02 -6.79 5.06
C LYS A 167 -18.31 -7.09 6.53
N HIS A 168 -19.19 -8.04 6.82
CA HIS A 168 -19.55 -8.47 8.18
C HIS A 168 -18.66 -9.59 8.73
N ILE A 169 -17.68 -10.06 7.96
CA ILE A 169 -16.77 -11.10 8.43
C ILE A 169 -15.71 -10.42 9.31
N PRO A 170 -15.57 -10.83 10.59
CA PRO A 170 -14.52 -10.30 11.45
C PRO A 170 -13.14 -10.51 10.82
N ILE A 171 -12.24 -9.55 11.01
CA ILE A 171 -10.84 -9.62 10.50
C ILE A 171 -10.15 -10.93 10.92
N SER A 172 -10.46 -11.44 12.12
CA SER A 172 -9.94 -12.73 12.61
C SER A 172 -10.40 -13.91 11.77
N GLU A 173 -11.66 -13.92 11.32
CA GLU A 173 -12.21 -14.96 10.43
C GLU A 173 -11.64 -14.82 9.01
N TYR A 174 -11.45 -13.59 8.54
CA TYR A 174 -10.79 -13.27 7.29
C TYR A 174 -9.37 -13.86 7.26
N LYS A 175 -8.58 -13.63 8.32
CA LYS A 175 -7.24 -14.20 8.48
C LYS A 175 -7.26 -15.73 8.49
N LYS A 176 -8.26 -16.36 9.11
CA LYS A 176 -8.39 -17.83 9.11
C LYS A 176 -8.66 -18.39 7.70
N ARG A 177 -9.63 -17.81 6.99
CA ARG A 177 -9.97 -18.22 5.62
C ARG A 177 -8.79 -18.04 4.70
N PHE A 178 -8.14 -16.91 4.84
CA PHE A 178 -6.94 -16.54 4.12
C PHE A 178 -5.80 -17.55 4.37
N ASN A 179 -5.44 -17.80 5.62
CA ASN A 179 -4.41 -18.78 5.97
C ASN A 179 -4.74 -20.20 5.50
N LYS A 180 -6.03 -20.55 5.46
CA LYS A 180 -6.48 -21.84 4.93
C LYS A 180 -6.25 -21.94 3.41
N GLN A 181 -6.54 -20.87 2.67
CA GLN A 181 -6.31 -20.83 1.22
C GLN A 181 -4.83 -20.80 0.90
N MET A 182 -4.02 -20.08 1.69
CA MET A 182 -2.56 -20.07 1.56
C MET A 182 -1.97 -21.47 1.73
N LYS A 183 -2.34 -22.18 2.79
CA LYS A 183 -1.88 -23.57 3.01
C LYS A 183 -2.30 -24.50 1.87
N GLN A 184 -3.46 -24.28 1.26
CA GLN A 184 -3.89 -25.04 0.11
C GLN A 184 -3.04 -24.70 -1.13
N TYR A 185 -2.80 -23.41 -1.35
CA TYR A 185 -1.94 -22.95 -2.44
C TYR A 185 -0.49 -23.46 -2.33
N GLU A 186 0.09 -23.41 -1.13
CA GLU A 186 1.42 -23.97 -0.86
C GLU A 186 1.49 -25.45 -1.24
N LYS A 187 0.51 -26.23 -0.82
CA LYS A 187 0.42 -27.66 -1.19
C LYS A 187 0.25 -27.89 -2.69
N ASP A 188 -0.58 -27.07 -3.34
CA ASP A 188 -0.80 -27.18 -4.78
C ASP A 188 0.44 -26.74 -5.57
N PHE A 189 1.17 -25.72 -5.08
CA PHE A 189 2.42 -25.27 -5.64
C PHE A 189 3.53 -26.34 -5.50
N GLU A 190 3.70 -26.93 -4.31
CA GLU A 190 4.65 -28.01 -4.06
C GLU A 190 4.34 -29.22 -4.95
N ARG A 191 3.05 -29.56 -5.12
CA ARG A 191 2.63 -30.66 -5.99
C ARG A 191 2.92 -30.42 -7.48
N THR A 192 2.86 -29.14 -7.93
CA THR A 192 3.05 -28.78 -9.33
C THR A 192 4.51 -28.56 -9.69
N HIS A 193 5.34 -28.10 -8.72
CA HIS A 193 6.74 -27.74 -8.94
C HIS A 193 7.74 -28.63 -8.18
N GLY A 194 7.27 -29.50 -7.28
CA GLY A 194 8.09 -30.45 -6.52
C GLY A 194 8.37 -31.78 -7.23
N MET A 195 7.98 -31.89 -8.49
CA MET A 195 8.23 -33.11 -9.30
C MET A 195 9.51 -33.02 -10.16
N GLU A 196 10.31 -31.97 -10.00
CA GLU A 196 11.63 -31.83 -10.64
C GLU A 196 12.74 -31.87 -9.58
N SER A 197 12.94 -33.02 -8.95
CA SER A 197 14.17 -33.32 -8.20
C SER A 197 14.59 -34.75 -8.46
#